data_5cde1b57745219e3ddb9d30fdc869c29
#
_entry.id   5cde1b57745219e3ddb9d30fdc869c29
#
_cell.length_a   1.000
_cell.length_b   1.000
_cell.length_c   1.000
_cell.angle_alpha   90.00
_cell.angle_beta   90.00
_cell.angle_gamma   90.00
#
_symmetry.space_group_name_H-M   'P 1'
#
loop_
_entity.id
_entity.type
_entity.pdbx_description
1 polymer ?
#
loop_
_entity_poly.entity_id
_entity_poly.type
_entity_poly.pdbx_seq_one_letter_code
_entity_poly.pdbx_strand_id
1 'polypeptide(L)'
;MTQSETIVTAWNNGAHHSSGAGYGVKLTTKDRDAYLRREWGRVEIYLPGRANPTKVNVEKDSLWGRQCRELISHEIGKWLLATGMAPWPRGLPPKFRFVARSERAFELRTISNNGPT
;
A
#
# COMPACT_ATOMS: atom_id res chain seq x y z
N MET A 1 -20.47 12.84 2.79
CA MET A 1 -20.08 12.07 1.61
C MET A 1 -19.19 10.92 1.99
N THR A 2 -19.42 9.80 1.37
CA THR A 2 -18.61 8.61 1.63
C THR A 2 -17.33 8.67 0.81
N GLN A 3 -16.20 8.46 1.45
CA GLN A 3 -14.93 8.35 0.72
C GLN A 3 -14.89 7.01 0.00
N SER A 4 -14.31 7.02 -1.21
CA SER A 4 -14.05 5.78 -1.93
C SER A 4 -12.95 5.01 -1.24
N GLU A 5 -13.13 3.72 -1.13
CA GLU A 5 -12.10 2.88 -0.54
C GLU A 5 -12.14 1.47 -1.11
N THR A 6 -11.03 0.77 -0.99
CA THR A 6 -10.92 -0.63 -1.35
C THR A 6 -9.93 -1.30 -0.41
N ILE A 7 -9.77 -2.60 -0.57
CA ILE A 7 -8.82 -3.37 0.23
C ILE A 7 -7.57 -3.60 -0.59
N VAL A 8 -6.41 -3.36 0.04
CA VAL A 8 -5.12 -3.69 -0.54
C VAL A 8 -4.42 -4.69 0.36
N THR A 9 -3.46 -5.39 -0.20
CA THR A 9 -2.73 -6.44 0.52
C THR A 9 -1.27 -6.04 0.61
N ALA A 10 -0.66 -6.20 1.78
CA ALA A 10 0.77 -5.97 1.92
C ALA A 10 1.53 -6.88 0.97
N TRP A 11 2.61 -6.36 0.40
CA TRP A 11 3.40 -7.06 -0.59
C TRP A 11 4.89 -6.93 -0.27
N ASN A 12 5.63 -7.97 -0.60
CA ASN A 12 7.07 -7.99 -0.44
C ASN A 12 7.68 -8.78 -1.59
N ASN A 13 8.88 -8.38 -2.00
CA ASN A 13 9.56 -9.03 -3.13
C ASN A 13 10.19 -10.38 -2.76
N GLY A 14 9.98 -10.84 -1.54
CA GLY A 14 10.49 -12.13 -1.06
C GLY A 14 11.68 -12.01 -0.13
N ALA A 15 12.28 -10.84 0.00
CA ALA A 15 13.52 -10.69 0.77
C ALA A 15 13.32 -10.20 2.20
N HIS A 16 12.24 -9.47 2.48
CA HIS A 16 11.94 -8.92 3.81
C HIS A 16 13.12 -8.18 4.44
N HIS A 17 13.68 -7.23 3.70
CA HIS A 17 14.81 -6.44 4.19
C HIS A 17 14.44 -5.59 5.38
N SER A 18 15.34 -5.53 6.36
CA SER A 18 15.12 -4.73 7.57
C SER A 18 15.07 -3.23 7.29
N SER A 19 15.56 -2.79 6.15
CA SER A 19 15.52 -1.38 5.75
C SER A 19 14.15 -0.93 5.27
N GLY A 20 13.23 -1.87 5.04
CA GLY A 20 11.94 -1.56 4.42
C GLY A 20 11.97 -1.68 2.90
N ALA A 21 13.12 -1.98 2.31
CA ALA A 21 13.21 -2.13 0.86
C ALA A 21 12.41 -3.34 0.39
N GLY A 22 11.79 -3.22 -0.77
CA GLY A 22 11.04 -4.31 -1.38
C GLY A 22 9.67 -4.55 -0.79
N TYR A 23 9.17 -3.63 0.01
CA TYR A 23 7.83 -3.69 0.57
C TYR A 23 6.89 -2.71 -0.12
N GLY A 24 5.62 -3.03 -0.09
CA GLY A 24 4.60 -2.15 -0.61
C GLY A 24 3.22 -2.71 -0.36
N VAL A 25 2.24 -2.21 -1.10
CA VAL A 25 0.88 -2.76 -1.08
C VAL A 25 0.46 -3.06 -2.50
N LYS A 26 -0.36 -4.09 -2.64
CA LYS A 26 -0.79 -4.60 -3.93
C LYS A 26 -2.28 -4.40 -4.11
N LEU A 27 -2.67 -3.90 -5.30
CA LEU A 27 -4.07 -3.72 -5.66
C LEU A 27 -4.47 -4.76 -6.70
N THR A 28 -5.78 -4.99 -6.84
CA THR A 28 -6.28 -5.71 -8.02
C THR A 28 -6.15 -4.82 -9.25
N THR A 29 -6.19 -5.41 -10.43
CA THR A 29 -6.15 -4.65 -11.67
C THR A 29 -7.31 -3.66 -11.74
N LYS A 30 -8.48 -4.11 -11.34
CA LYS A 30 -9.68 -3.27 -11.34
C LYS A 30 -9.51 -2.06 -10.42
N ASP A 31 -9.00 -2.28 -9.23
CA ASP A 31 -8.81 -1.18 -8.27
C ASP A 31 -7.71 -0.25 -8.71
N ARG A 32 -6.62 -0.78 -9.25
CA ARG A 32 -5.56 0.06 -9.80
C ARG A 32 -6.15 1.04 -10.83
N ASP A 33 -6.94 0.53 -11.75
CA ASP A 33 -7.50 1.34 -12.83
C ASP A 33 -8.54 2.32 -12.31
N ALA A 34 -9.23 1.97 -11.23
CA ALA A 34 -10.26 2.85 -10.66
C ALA A 34 -9.67 3.97 -9.81
N TYR A 35 -8.56 3.71 -9.10
CA TYR A 35 -8.03 4.63 -8.11
C TYR A 35 -6.79 5.39 -8.55
N LEU A 36 -6.02 4.86 -9.49
CA LEU A 36 -4.74 5.45 -9.86
C LEU A 36 -4.72 5.88 -11.31
N ARG A 37 -3.86 6.86 -11.61
CA ARG A 37 -3.60 7.29 -12.98
C ARG A 37 -2.10 7.38 -13.17
N ARG A 38 -1.62 6.77 -14.25
CA ARG A 38 -0.19 6.74 -14.54
C ARG A 38 0.38 8.15 -14.73
N GLU A 39 -0.40 9.03 -15.35
CA GLU A 39 0.06 10.38 -15.65
C GLU A 39 0.27 11.25 -14.41
N TRP A 40 -0.18 10.82 -13.26
CA TRP A 40 0.11 11.55 -12.01
C TRP A 40 1.58 11.54 -11.64
N GLY A 41 2.33 10.55 -12.11
CA GLY A 41 3.72 10.38 -11.76
C GLY A 41 3.92 9.78 -10.39
N ARG A 42 3.27 10.33 -9.37
CA ARG A 42 3.30 9.81 -8.01
C ARG A 42 2.05 10.21 -7.25
N VAL A 43 1.80 9.48 -6.18
CA VAL A 43 0.70 9.76 -5.27
C VAL A 43 1.23 9.89 -3.86
N GLU A 44 0.42 10.48 -2.98
CA GLU A 44 0.74 10.58 -1.56
C GLU A 44 -0.06 9.54 -0.80
N ILE A 45 0.60 8.84 0.11
CA ILE A 45 -0.06 7.84 0.95
C ILE A 45 0.21 8.18 2.41
N TYR A 46 -0.86 8.41 3.15
CA TYR A 46 -0.80 8.66 4.58
C TYR A 46 -0.84 7.33 5.32
N LEU A 47 0.17 7.10 6.15
CA LEU A 47 0.26 5.87 6.95
C LEU A 47 -0.29 6.12 8.35
N PRO A 48 -0.92 5.13 8.97
CA PRO A 48 -1.46 5.30 10.31
C PRO A 48 -0.39 5.77 11.30
N GLY A 49 -0.74 6.76 12.10
CA GLY A 49 0.15 7.30 13.11
C GLY A 49 1.20 8.26 12.61
N ARG A 50 1.22 8.56 11.32
CA ARG A 50 2.20 9.49 10.75
C ARG A 50 1.51 10.73 10.22
N ALA A 51 2.08 11.89 10.52
CA ALA A 51 1.50 13.17 10.11
C ALA A 51 1.72 13.47 8.64
N ASN A 52 2.91 13.10 8.12
CA ASN A 52 3.29 13.41 6.75
C ASN A 52 3.08 12.22 5.85
N PRO A 53 2.60 12.44 4.61
CA PRO A 53 2.43 11.33 3.67
C PRO A 53 3.77 10.88 3.10
N THR A 54 3.80 9.64 2.63
CA THR A 54 4.90 9.17 1.82
C THR A 54 4.52 9.28 0.35
N LYS A 55 5.49 9.61 -0.49
CA LYS A 55 5.28 9.74 -1.92
C LYS A 55 5.65 8.42 -2.60
N VAL A 56 4.75 7.93 -3.44
CA VAL A 56 4.94 6.65 -4.10
C VAL A 56 4.81 6.83 -5.60
N ASN A 57 5.79 6.31 -6.33
CA ASN A 57 5.81 6.39 -7.79
C ASN A 57 4.71 5.52 -8.39
N VAL A 58 3.92 6.10 -9.28
CA VAL A 58 2.89 5.37 -10.03
C VAL A 58 3.18 5.35 -11.53
N GLU A 59 4.28 5.98 -11.95
CA GLU A 59 4.67 5.99 -13.35
C GLU A 59 5.77 4.96 -13.59
N LYS A 60 5.40 3.69 -13.52
CA LYS A 60 6.34 2.60 -13.79
C LYS A 60 5.58 1.47 -14.45
N ASP A 61 6.22 0.81 -15.40
CA ASP A 61 5.59 -0.23 -16.20
C ASP A 61 5.08 -1.39 -15.35
N SER A 62 5.81 -1.75 -14.31
CA SER A 62 5.42 -2.89 -13.48
C SER A 62 4.08 -2.69 -12.79
N LEU A 63 3.75 -1.45 -12.44
CA LEU A 63 2.46 -1.18 -11.79
C LEU A 63 1.30 -1.41 -12.77
N TRP A 64 1.49 -1.10 -14.04
CA TRP A 64 0.43 -1.17 -15.04
C TRP A 64 0.41 -2.46 -15.84
N GLY A 65 1.26 -3.41 -15.46
CA GLY A 65 1.25 -4.74 -16.07
C GLY A 65 0.12 -5.58 -15.54
N ARG A 66 0.04 -6.80 -16.04
CA ARG A 66 -1.03 -7.72 -15.66
C ARG A 66 -0.78 -8.39 -14.32
N GLN A 67 0.48 -8.61 -13.98
CA GLN A 67 0.84 -9.41 -12.81
C GLN A 67 1.38 -8.61 -11.65
N CYS A 68 2.01 -7.49 -11.93
CA CYS A 68 2.63 -6.67 -10.90
C CYS A 68 1.79 -5.41 -10.73
N ARG A 69 1.19 -5.25 -9.60
CA ARG A 69 0.28 -4.13 -9.32
C ARG A 69 0.58 -3.55 -7.95
N GLU A 70 1.90 -3.38 -7.67
CA GLU A 70 2.35 -2.99 -6.34
C GLU A 70 2.75 -1.52 -6.30
N LEU A 71 2.33 -0.86 -5.24
CA LEU A 71 2.85 0.43 -4.85
C LEU A 71 3.99 0.16 -3.88
N ILE A 72 5.24 0.33 -4.33
CA ILE A 72 6.43 -0.04 -3.57
C ILE A 72 7.01 1.19 -2.90
N SER A 73 7.32 1.09 -1.62
CA SER A 73 7.85 2.21 -0.87
C SER A 73 8.62 1.74 0.36
N HIS A 74 9.83 2.27 0.54
CA HIS A 74 10.61 2.04 1.76
C HIS A 74 9.83 2.46 3.01
N GLU A 75 9.11 3.56 2.92
CA GLU A 75 8.39 4.09 4.09
C GLU A 75 7.25 3.16 4.49
N ILE A 76 6.57 2.57 3.52
CA ILE A 76 5.56 1.56 3.82
C ILE A 76 6.23 0.36 4.52
N GLY A 77 7.38 -0.06 4.01
CA GLY A 77 8.13 -1.16 4.61
C GLY A 77 8.56 -0.87 6.03
N LYS A 78 9.10 0.32 6.28
CA LYS A 78 9.50 0.73 7.62
C LYS A 78 8.32 0.74 8.58
N TRP A 79 7.18 1.22 8.12
CA TRP A 79 5.98 1.24 8.92
C TRP A 79 5.50 -0.18 9.26
N LEU A 80 5.49 -1.08 8.27
CA LEU A 80 5.11 -2.46 8.50
C LEU A 80 6.02 -3.14 9.52
N LEU A 81 7.32 -2.89 9.43
CA LEU A 81 8.29 -3.46 10.37
C LEU A 81 8.12 -2.86 11.77
N ALA A 82 7.96 -1.54 11.83
CA ALA A 82 7.84 -0.86 13.11
C ALA A 82 6.58 -1.24 13.89
N THR A 83 5.51 -1.60 13.19
CA THR A 83 4.25 -1.98 13.81
C THR A 83 4.13 -3.48 14.06
N GLY A 84 5.17 -4.23 13.72
CA GLY A 84 5.18 -5.68 13.93
C GLY A 84 4.40 -6.47 12.91
N MET A 85 3.90 -5.83 11.86
CA MET A 85 3.15 -6.53 10.82
C MET A 85 4.04 -7.22 9.80
N ALA A 86 5.30 -6.83 9.70
CA ALA A 86 6.28 -7.48 8.85
C ALA A 86 7.42 -7.99 9.70
N PRO A 87 8.03 -9.11 9.33
CA PRO A 87 7.59 -10.02 8.30
C PRO A 87 6.34 -10.79 8.72
N TRP A 88 5.59 -11.28 7.75
CA TRP A 88 4.38 -12.04 8.02
C TRP A 88 4.56 -13.51 7.65
N PRO A 89 3.73 -14.41 8.21
CA PRO A 89 3.79 -15.81 7.83
C PRO A 89 3.45 -15.98 6.34
N ARG A 90 4.09 -16.94 5.72
CA ARG A 90 3.92 -17.20 4.30
C ARG A 90 2.44 -17.41 3.96
N GLY A 91 1.97 -16.67 2.96
CA GLY A 91 0.59 -16.77 2.52
C GLY A 91 -0.42 -15.99 3.35
N LEU A 92 0.06 -15.25 4.37
CA LEU A 92 -0.82 -14.51 5.28
C LEU A 92 -0.42 -13.03 5.37
N PRO A 93 -0.33 -12.30 4.24
CA PRO A 93 0.01 -10.89 4.30
C PRO A 93 -1.13 -10.09 4.93
N PRO A 94 -0.80 -9.05 5.72
CA PRO A 94 -1.84 -8.19 6.25
C PRO A 94 -2.56 -7.42 5.16
N LYS A 95 -3.79 -7.05 5.43
CA LYS A 95 -4.61 -6.28 4.50
C LYS A 95 -4.99 -4.95 5.13
N PHE A 96 -5.22 -3.97 4.28
CA PHE A 96 -5.53 -2.61 4.72
C PHE A 96 -6.64 -2.02 3.88
N ARG A 97 -7.31 -1.04 4.44
CA ARG A 97 -8.23 -0.21 3.66
C ARG A 97 -7.42 0.88 2.99
N PHE A 98 -7.65 1.05 1.71
CA PHE A 98 -7.00 2.06 0.89
C PHE A 98 -8.06 3.11 0.58
N VAL A 99 -7.98 4.26 1.22
CA VAL A 99 -9.05 5.25 1.23
C VAL A 99 -8.62 6.47 0.44
N ALA A 100 -9.39 6.85 -0.57
CA ALA A 100 -9.12 8.06 -1.33
C ALA A 100 -9.49 9.29 -0.50
N ARG A 101 -8.52 10.18 -0.28
CA ARG A 101 -8.74 11.44 0.45
C ARG A 101 -9.01 12.58 -0.49
N SER A 102 -8.26 12.63 -1.57
CA SER A 102 -8.41 13.63 -2.63
C SER A 102 -7.74 13.05 -3.85
N GLU A 103 -7.73 13.82 -4.94
CA GLU A 103 -7.00 13.41 -6.13
C GLU A 103 -5.53 13.25 -5.76
N ARG A 104 -4.96 12.09 -6.08
CA ARG A 104 -3.55 11.78 -5.86
C ARG A 104 -3.15 11.60 -4.40
N ALA A 105 -4.10 11.58 -3.47
CA ALA A 105 -3.81 11.39 -2.07
C ALA A 105 -4.69 10.29 -1.48
N PHE A 106 -4.06 9.37 -0.76
CA PHE A 106 -4.72 8.20 -0.20
C PHE A 106 -4.28 7.98 1.23
N GLU A 107 -5.03 7.18 1.94
CA GLU A 107 -4.74 6.84 3.31
C GLU A 107 -4.83 5.33 3.48
N LEU A 108 -3.85 4.73 4.11
CA LEU A 108 -3.94 3.34 4.54
C LEU A 108 -4.54 3.33 5.93
N ARG A 109 -5.50 2.44 6.15
CA ARG A 109 -6.09 2.22 7.46
C ARG A 109 -6.04 0.75 7.80
N THR A 110 -5.75 0.45 9.04
CA THR A 110 -5.77 -0.92 9.50
C THR A 110 -7.21 -1.42 9.53
N ILE A 111 -7.36 -2.74 9.39
CA ILE A 111 -8.68 -3.37 9.49
C ILE A 111 -8.79 -3.91 10.90
N SER A 112 -9.66 -3.30 11.68
CA SER A 112 -9.73 -3.56 13.12
C SER A 112 -10.13 -4.97 13.48
N ASN A 113 -10.83 -5.66 12.59
CA ASN A 113 -11.27 -7.01 12.86
C ASN A 113 -10.28 -8.08 12.43
N ASN A 114 -9.11 -7.69 11.98
CA ASN A 114 -8.07 -8.66 11.60
C ASN A 114 -7.45 -9.32 12.80
N GLY A 115 -7.36 -8.60 13.87
CA GLY A 115 -6.75 -9.11 15.06
C GLY A 115 -7.72 -9.91 15.90
N PRO A 116 -7.18 -10.80 16.71
CA PRO A 116 -8.01 -11.37 17.75
C PRO A 116 -8.39 -10.25 18.69
N THR A 117 -9.57 -10.22 19.02
CA THR A 117 -10.04 -9.21 19.92
C THR A 117 -10.21 -9.79 21.31
#